data_5141dccf90fd586a3e40776759529d68
#
_entry.id   5141dccf90fd586a3e40776759529d68
#
_cell.length_a   1.000
_cell.length_b   1.000
_cell.length_c   1.000
_cell.angle_alpha   90.00
_cell.angle_beta   90.00
_cell.angle_gamma   90.00
#
_symmetry.space_group_name_H-M   'P 1'
#
loop_
_entity.id
_entity.type
_entity.pdbx_description
1 polymer ?
#
loop_
_entity_poly.entity_id
_entity_poly.type
_entity_poly.pdbx_seq_one_letter_code
_entity_poly.pdbx_strand_id
1 'polypeptide(L)'
;MKIPNDNVVAIVEITDAEVKLALGNKTFTVIGDIGSGVFNVYKEKLTIFQALAMSGDLALSGDRKHVRIIRETNGKPEILEFDIRPNSLIESKYYYVYPNDVIYVQRSKGSFYKMNTYSSFIGLITSSLSLLITVLYYIK
;
A
#
# COMPACT_ATOMS: atom_id res chain seq x y z
N MET A 1 -30.35 28.22 36.87
CA MET A 1 -29.55 27.04 37.29
C MET A 1 -28.40 26.87 36.34
N LYS A 2 -27.20 27.24 36.76
CA LYS A 2 -26.00 27.18 35.92
C LYS A 2 -25.42 25.78 36.02
N ILE A 3 -25.45 25.01 34.97
CA ILE A 3 -24.80 23.69 34.90
C ILE A 3 -23.27 23.94 34.88
N PRO A 4 -22.47 23.38 35.79
CA PRO A 4 -21.04 23.55 35.80
C PRO A 4 -20.44 22.94 34.50
N ASN A 5 -19.64 23.72 33.80
CA ASN A 5 -19.01 23.35 32.53
C ASN A 5 -18.04 22.17 32.68
N ASP A 6 -17.64 21.84 33.90
CA ASP A 6 -16.64 20.83 34.21
C ASP A 6 -17.09 19.38 33.93
N ASN A 7 -18.39 19.11 34.03
CA ASN A 7 -18.97 17.80 33.75
C ASN A 7 -19.04 17.49 32.24
N VAL A 8 -19.18 18.52 31.40
CA VAL A 8 -19.24 18.35 29.94
C VAL A 8 -17.87 18.00 29.38
N VAL A 9 -16.81 18.64 29.90
CA VAL A 9 -15.43 18.36 29.50
C VAL A 9 -15.02 16.94 29.91
N ALA A 10 -15.35 16.52 31.12
CA ALA A 10 -15.06 15.16 31.60
C ALA A 10 -15.76 14.07 30.76
N ILE A 11 -17.01 14.29 30.35
CA ILE A 11 -17.76 13.35 29.50
C ILE A 11 -17.13 13.26 28.10
N VAL A 12 -16.70 14.36 27.52
CA VAL A 12 -16.03 14.38 26.20
C VAL A 12 -14.68 13.63 26.27
N GLU A 13 -13.90 13.84 27.32
CA GLU A 13 -12.61 13.13 27.50
C GLU A 13 -12.80 11.62 27.70
N ILE A 14 -13.82 11.19 28.45
CA ILE A 14 -14.13 9.77 28.65
C ILE A 14 -14.56 9.14 27.31
N THR A 15 -15.39 9.81 26.53
CA THR A 15 -15.85 9.32 25.23
C THR A 15 -14.71 9.17 24.24
N ASP A 16 -13.78 10.12 24.19
CA ASP A 16 -12.59 10.03 23.35
C ASP A 16 -11.65 8.91 23.79
N ALA A 17 -11.49 8.69 25.09
CA ALA A 17 -10.67 7.60 25.62
C ALA A 17 -11.29 6.23 25.32
N GLU A 18 -12.61 6.07 25.44
CA GLU A 18 -13.32 4.84 25.07
C GLU A 18 -13.23 4.56 23.58
N VAL A 19 -13.38 5.57 22.72
CA VAL A 19 -13.20 5.43 21.26
C VAL A 19 -11.78 5.01 20.93
N LYS A 20 -10.77 5.61 21.55
CA LYS A 20 -9.35 5.22 21.35
C LYS A 20 -9.08 3.80 21.83
N LEU A 21 -9.65 3.38 22.93
CA LEU A 21 -9.53 1.99 23.41
C LEU A 21 -10.25 1.00 22.49
N ALA A 22 -11.43 1.34 22.00
CA ALA A 22 -12.20 0.51 21.07
C ALA A 22 -11.48 0.34 19.72
N LEU A 23 -10.76 1.35 19.25
CA LEU A 23 -9.97 1.31 18.02
C LEU A 23 -8.60 0.65 18.21
N GLY A 24 -8.04 0.69 19.43
CA GLY A 24 -6.71 0.18 19.73
C GLY A 24 -6.50 -1.32 19.46
N ASN A 25 -7.59 -2.09 19.40
CA ASN A 25 -7.56 -3.53 19.11
C ASN A 25 -7.99 -3.87 17.67
N LYS A 26 -8.28 -2.87 16.85
CA LYS A 26 -8.73 -3.06 15.46
C LYS A 26 -7.53 -2.90 14.53
N THR A 27 -7.26 -3.94 13.75
CA THR A 27 -6.13 -3.97 12.83
C THR A 27 -6.59 -4.27 11.41
N PHE A 28 -5.76 -3.91 10.42
CA PHE A 28 -5.81 -4.39 9.06
C PHE A 28 -4.44 -4.92 8.68
N THR A 29 -4.39 -5.76 7.66
CA THR A 29 -3.15 -6.38 7.19
C THR A 29 -2.83 -5.90 5.79
N VAL A 30 -1.56 -5.64 5.51
CA VAL A 30 -1.07 -5.33 4.17
C VAL A 30 -0.05 -6.38 3.77
N ILE A 31 -0.15 -6.89 2.54
CA ILE A 31 0.78 -7.89 1.98
C ILE A 31 1.04 -7.62 0.50
N GLY A 32 2.19 -8.08 0.01
CA GLY A 32 2.57 -8.01 -1.40
C GLY A 32 3.74 -7.09 -1.69
N ASP A 33 3.71 -6.40 -2.82
CA ASP A 33 4.79 -5.52 -3.29
C ASP A 33 4.69 -4.11 -2.67
N ILE A 34 4.64 -4.09 -1.35
CA ILE A 34 4.49 -2.94 -0.46
C ILE A 34 5.04 -3.35 0.91
N GLY A 35 5.30 -2.42 1.81
CA GLY A 35 5.68 -2.74 3.18
C GLY A 35 4.62 -3.60 3.87
N SER A 36 4.88 -4.92 3.96
CA SER A 36 3.94 -5.89 4.51
C SER A 36 3.92 -5.82 6.03
N GLY A 37 2.74 -5.96 6.63
CA GLY A 37 2.58 -5.92 8.08
C GLY A 37 1.12 -5.85 8.53
N VAL A 38 0.96 -5.84 9.85
CA VAL A 38 -0.31 -5.62 10.53
C VAL A 38 -0.29 -4.21 11.12
N PHE A 39 -1.31 -3.42 10.83
CA PHE A 39 -1.39 -2.01 11.21
C PHE A 39 -2.66 -1.73 12.00
N ASN A 40 -2.58 -0.82 12.96
CA ASN A 40 -3.72 -0.43 13.76
C ASN A 40 -4.64 0.53 13.00
N VAL A 41 -5.95 0.33 13.14
CA VAL A 41 -6.96 1.30 12.69
C VAL A 41 -7.08 2.39 13.75
N TYR A 42 -6.47 3.54 13.53
CA TYR A 42 -6.39 4.63 14.50
C TYR A 42 -7.56 5.63 14.44
N LYS A 43 -8.48 5.45 13.50
CA LYS A 43 -9.68 6.28 13.34
C LYS A 43 -10.83 5.50 12.69
N GLU A 44 -12.05 5.96 12.87
CA GLU A 44 -13.25 5.29 12.36
C GLU A 44 -13.30 5.16 10.84
N LYS A 45 -12.80 6.16 10.13
CA LYS A 45 -12.76 6.18 8.65
C LYS A 45 -11.33 6.27 8.16
N LEU A 46 -10.69 5.13 8.00
CA LEU A 46 -9.37 5.01 7.40
C LEU A 46 -9.52 4.79 5.89
N THR A 47 -8.92 5.67 5.09
CA THR A 47 -8.96 5.51 3.63
C THR A 47 -7.91 4.51 3.15
N ILE A 48 -8.15 3.92 1.98
CA ILE A 48 -7.18 3.00 1.35
C ILE A 48 -5.81 3.68 1.13
N PHE A 49 -5.79 4.96 0.76
CA PHE A 49 -4.54 5.70 0.58
C PHE A 49 -3.77 5.88 1.89
N GLN A 50 -4.48 6.13 2.99
CA GLN A 50 -3.85 6.22 4.31
C GLN A 50 -3.31 4.87 4.79
N ALA A 51 -4.04 3.79 4.54
CA ALA A 51 -3.59 2.44 4.85
C ALA A 51 -2.32 2.07 4.06
N LEU A 52 -2.27 2.40 2.77
CA LEU A 52 -1.09 2.19 1.93
C LEU A 52 0.09 3.06 2.38
N ALA A 53 -0.14 4.33 2.75
CA ALA A 53 0.91 5.20 3.29
C ALA A 53 1.48 4.69 4.61
N MET A 54 0.67 4.10 5.48
CA MET A 54 1.13 3.48 6.73
C MET A 54 2.07 2.29 6.50
N SER A 55 1.88 1.56 5.41
CA SER A 55 2.74 0.43 5.03
C SER A 55 3.98 0.83 4.22
N GLY A 56 4.25 2.13 4.04
CA GLY A 56 5.42 2.63 3.33
C GLY A 56 5.19 2.97 1.87
N ASP A 57 3.92 3.15 1.47
CA ASP A 57 3.48 3.41 0.09
C ASP A 57 3.81 2.26 -0.89
N LEU A 58 3.24 2.35 -2.07
CA LEU A 58 3.47 1.38 -3.14
C LEU A 58 4.87 1.54 -3.71
N ALA A 59 5.63 0.45 -3.75
CA ALA A 59 6.86 0.40 -4.50
C ALA A 59 6.62 0.79 -5.97
N LEU A 60 7.66 1.23 -6.68
CA LEU A 60 7.58 1.54 -8.12
C LEU A 60 7.14 0.32 -8.94
N SER A 61 7.37 -0.89 -8.40
CA SER A 61 6.97 -2.17 -8.94
C SER A 61 5.54 -2.59 -8.62
N GLY A 62 4.87 -1.94 -7.67
CA GLY A 62 3.51 -2.27 -7.26
C GLY A 62 2.46 -2.00 -8.33
N ASP A 63 1.55 -2.95 -8.52
CA ASP A 63 0.48 -2.83 -9.51
C ASP A 63 -0.70 -2.03 -8.95
N ARG A 64 -0.74 -0.74 -9.29
CA ARG A 64 -1.81 0.18 -8.87
C ARG A 64 -3.15 -0.09 -9.56
N LYS A 65 -3.17 -0.91 -10.61
CA LYS A 65 -4.40 -1.26 -11.33
C LYS A 65 -5.16 -2.40 -10.67
N HIS A 66 -4.45 -3.28 -9.96
CA HIS A 66 -5.00 -4.52 -9.41
C HIS A 66 -4.70 -4.61 -7.91
N VAL A 67 -5.17 -3.61 -7.17
CA VAL A 67 -5.16 -3.67 -5.70
C VAL A 67 -6.39 -4.45 -5.25
N ARG A 68 -6.19 -5.40 -4.34
CA ARG A 68 -7.26 -6.25 -3.81
C ARG A 68 -7.47 -6.00 -2.33
N ILE A 69 -8.74 -5.91 -1.93
CA ILE A 69 -9.13 -6.01 -0.52
C ILE A 69 -9.84 -7.34 -0.35
N ILE A 70 -9.37 -8.12 0.61
CA ILE A 70 -10.04 -9.32 1.08
C ILE A 70 -10.77 -8.93 2.35
N ARG A 71 -12.09 -8.96 2.29
CA ARG A 71 -12.99 -8.55 3.39
C ARG A 71 -13.94 -9.68 3.72
N GLU A 72 -14.14 -9.92 5.00
CA GLU A 72 -15.17 -10.84 5.46
C GLU A 72 -16.48 -10.09 5.67
N THR A 73 -17.51 -10.50 4.95
CA THR A 73 -18.88 -9.95 5.07
C THR A 73 -19.83 -11.09 5.41
N ASN A 74 -20.50 -11.02 6.57
CA ASN A 74 -21.43 -12.06 7.03
C ASN A 74 -20.80 -13.48 7.08
N GLY A 75 -19.56 -13.59 7.52
CA GLY A 75 -18.84 -14.87 7.63
C GLY A 75 -18.38 -15.44 6.28
N LYS A 76 -18.44 -14.66 5.21
CA LYS A 76 -17.96 -15.07 3.87
C LYS A 76 -16.86 -14.12 3.41
N PRO A 77 -15.70 -14.62 2.98
CA PRO A 77 -14.66 -13.80 2.40
C PRO A 77 -15.05 -13.32 1.00
N GLU A 78 -14.92 -12.03 0.76
CA GLU A 78 -15.08 -11.40 -0.56
C GLU A 78 -13.75 -10.82 -0.99
N ILE A 79 -13.39 -10.99 -2.27
CA ILE A 79 -12.22 -10.37 -2.88
C ILE A 79 -12.71 -9.23 -3.76
N LEU A 80 -12.28 -8.02 -3.43
CA LEU A 80 -12.63 -6.80 -4.12
C LEU A 80 -11.37 -6.29 -4.83
N GLU A 81 -11.36 -6.31 -6.15
CA GLU A 81 -10.26 -5.80 -6.96
C GLU A 81 -10.61 -4.44 -7.55
N PHE A 82 -9.70 -3.49 -7.50
CA PHE A 82 -9.94 -2.13 -8.00
C PHE A 82 -8.63 -1.44 -8.41
N ASP A 83 -8.78 -0.42 -9.26
CA ASP A 83 -7.70 0.47 -9.66
C ASP A 83 -7.69 1.70 -8.73
N ILE A 84 -6.59 1.95 -8.04
CA ILE A 84 -6.47 3.11 -7.12
C ILE A 84 -6.18 4.43 -7.83
N ARG A 85 -5.96 4.43 -9.14
CA ARG A 85 -5.64 5.64 -9.90
C ARG A 85 -6.85 6.52 -10.27
N PRO A 86 -8.03 5.97 -10.61
CA PRO A 86 -9.18 6.78 -11.02
C PRO A 86 -9.81 7.53 -9.85
N ASN A 87 -10.31 8.74 -10.14
CA ASN A 87 -11.08 9.55 -9.16
C ASN A 87 -12.37 8.86 -8.71
N SER A 88 -12.93 7.96 -9.51
CA SER A 88 -14.12 7.16 -9.19
C SER A 88 -13.96 6.27 -7.96
N LEU A 89 -12.72 5.99 -7.53
CA LEU A 89 -12.47 5.25 -6.31
C LEU A 89 -12.99 5.98 -5.06
N ILE A 90 -12.94 7.31 -5.05
CA ILE A 90 -13.36 8.14 -3.88
C ILE A 90 -14.85 7.93 -3.57
N GLU A 91 -15.67 7.68 -4.58
CA GLU A 91 -17.12 7.44 -4.44
C GLU A 91 -17.45 5.96 -4.22
N SER A 92 -16.45 5.07 -4.29
CA SER A 92 -16.67 3.65 -4.15
C SER A 92 -16.75 3.19 -2.69
N LYS A 93 -17.48 2.09 -2.44
CA LYS A 93 -17.52 1.42 -1.13
C LYS A 93 -16.15 0.89 -0.69
N TYR A 94 -15.15 0.83 -1.56
CA TYR A 94 -13.80 0.34 -1.32
C TYR A 94 -12.83 1.43 -0.89
N TYR A 95 -13.29 2.66 -0.84
CA TYR A 95 -12.47 3.80 -0.43
C TYR A 95 -12.05 3.72 1.04
N TYR A 96 -12.88 3.09 1.89
CA TYR A 96 -12.58 2.92 3.31
C TYR A 96 -12.15 1.50 3.63
N VAL A 97 -11.09 1.42 4.44
CA VAL A 97 -10.59 0.17 5.02
C VAL A 97 -11.30 -0.09 6.34
N TYR A 98 -11.75 -1.31 6.52
CA TYR A 98 -12.38 -1.78 7.75
C TYR A 98 -11.44 -2.66 8.58
N PRO A 99 -11.71 -2.83 9.88
CA PRO A 99 -11.01 -3.80 10.70
C PRO A 99 -11.06 -5.20 10.09
N ASN A 100 -9.95 -5.92 10.19
CA ASN A 100 -9.71 -7.26 9.64
C ASN A 100 -9.60 -7.33 8.10
N ASP A 101 -9.66 -6.20 7.39
CA ASP A 101 -9.36 -6.21 5.95
C ASP A 101 -7.92 -6.65 5.70
N VAL A 102 -7.72 -7.42 4.63
CA VAL A 102 -6.39 -7.72 4.09
C VAL A 102 -6.24 -7.00 2.75
N ILE A 103 -5.29 -6.09 2.68
CA ILE A 103 -4.96 -5.35 1.45
C ILE A 103 -3.81 -6.10 0.76
N TYR A 104 -4.04 -6.55 -0.45
CA TYR A 104 -3.06 -7.25 -1.25
C TYR A 104 -2.66 -6.43 -2.47
N VAL A 105 -1.36 -6.14 -2.60
CA VAL A 105 -0.79 -5.43 -3.75
C VAL A 105 0.11 -6.37 -4.52
N GLN A 106 -0.30 -6.73 -5.73
CA GLN A 106 0.48 -7.59 -6.60
C GLN A 106 1.65 -6.84 -7.21
N ARG A 107 2.76 -7.54 -7.45
CA ARG A 107 3.87 -7.02 -8.24
C ARG A 107 3.47 -6.85 -9.69
N SER A 108 3.76 -5.71 -10.29
CA SER A 108 3.54 -5.46 -11.72
C SER A 108 4.49 -6.32 -12.57
N LYS A 109 3.92 -7.11 -13.46
CA LYS A 109 4.70 -7.99 -14.36
C LYS A 109 5.66 -7.23 -15.27
N GLY A 110 5.39 -5.95 -15.55
CA GLY A 110 6.25 -5.10 -16.40
C GLY A 110 7.44 -4.47 -15.70
N SER A 111 7.52 -4.52 -14.36
CA SER A 111 8.58 -3.87 -13.59
C SER A 111 9.93 -4.58 -13.72
N PHE A 112 9.93 -5.90 -13.93
CA PHE A 112 11.17 -6.68 -14.06
C PHE A 112 11.95 -6.33 -15.33
N TYR A 113 11.25 -5.96 -16.40
CA TYR A 113 11.88 -5.62 -17.69
C TYR A 113 12.38 -4.18 -17.77
N LYS A 114 11.80 -3.25 -16.99
CA LYS A 114 12.12 -1.82 -17.13
C LYS A 114 13.41 -1.35 -16.47
N MET A 115 13.90 -2.02 -15.44
CA MET A 115 15.06 -1.53 -14.68
C MET A 115 16.40 -2.13 -15.08
N ASN A 116 16.44 -3.32 -15.70
CA ASN A 116 17.70 -4.00 -16.02
C ASN A 116 18.08 -4.01 -17.51
N THR A 117 17.17 -3.68 -18.42
CA THR A 117 17.40 -3.96 -19.83
C THR A 117 18.35 -2.96 -20.48
N TYR A 118 18.25 -1.66 -20.21
CA TYR A 118 19.11 -0.67 -20.86
C TYR A 118 20.55 -0.71 -20.38
N SER A 119 20.79 -0.77 -19.07
CA SER A 119 22.16 -0.86 -18.54
C SER A 119 22.86 -2.17 -18.88
N SER A 120 22.11 -3.28 -18.93
CA SER A 120 22.65 -4.59 -19.32
C SER A 120 22.98 -4.66 -20.81
N PHE A 121 22.17 -4.08 -21.69
CA PHE A 121 22.46 -3.97 -23.13
C PHE A 121 23.67 -3.08 -23.41
N ILE A 122 23.77 -1.92 -22.76
CA ILE A 122 24.94 -1.04 -22.90
C ILE A 122 26.19 -1.75 -22.41
N GLY A 123 26.14 -2.47 -21.29
CA GLY A 123 27.26 -3.24 -20.78
C GLY A 123 27.72 -4.36 -21.72
N LEU A 124 26.81 -5.07 -22.37
CA LEU A 124 27.12 -6.10 -23.36
C LEU A 124 27.78 -5.51 -24.63
N ILE A 125 27.26 -4.39 -25.13
CA ILE A 125 27.81 -3.72 -26.32
C ILE A 125 29.21 -3.18 -26.01
N THR A 126 29.44 -2.53 -24.88
CA THR A 126 30.75 -1.98 -24.51
C THR A 126 31.78 -3.06 -24.26
N SER A 127 31.41 -4.17 -23.63
CA SER A 127 32.33 -5.28 -23.38
C SER A 127 32.71 -6.00 -24.67
N SER A 128 31.77 -6.23 -25.58
CA SER A 128 32.07 -6.87 -26.88
C SER A 128 32.93 -5.98 -27.79
N LEU A 129 32.67 -4.68 -27.79
CA LEU A 129 33.45 -3.71 -28.56
C LEU A 129 34.91 -3.61 -28.05
N SER A 130 35.09 -3.60 -26.72
CA SER A 130 36.40 -3.59 -26.08
C SER A 130 37.20 -4.83 -26.42
N LEU A 131 36.58 -6.00 -26.43
CA LEU A 131 37.23 -7.27 -26.79
C LEU A 131 37.65 -7.28 -28.26
N LEU A 132 36.80 -6.76 -29.15
CA LEU A 132 37.10 -6.68 -30.58
C LEU A 132 38.29 -5.74 -30.87
N ILE A 133 38.36 -4.59 -30.23
CA ILE A 133 39.46 -3.64 -30.34
C ILE A 133 40.80 -4.30 -29.83
N THR A 134 40.75 -5.01 -28.72
CA THR A 134 41.92 -5.70 -28.17
C THR A 134 42.44 -6.77 -29.10
N VAL A 135 41.57 -7.58 -29.70
CA VAL A 135 41.93 -8.60 -30.67
C VAL A 135 42.53 -7.98 -31.93
N LEU A 136 41.95 -6.92 -32.49
CA LEU A 136 42.47 -6.20 -33.64
C LEU A 136 43.82 -5.56 -33.38
N TYR A 137 44.09 -5.10 -32.16
CA TYR A 137 45.38 -4.55 -31.79
C TYR A 137 46.47 -5.60 -31.68
N TYR A 138 46.10 -6.84 -31.23
CA TYR A 138 47.09 -7.94 -31.09
C TYR A 138 47.41 -8.66 -32.40
N ILE A 139 46.53 -8.61 -33.42
CA ILE A 139 46.74 -9.27 -34.71
C ILE A 139 47.53 -8.39 -35.67
N LYS A 140 47.73 -7.10 -35.38
CA LYS A 140 48.50 -6.17 -36.17
C LYS A 140 49.94 -6.11 -35.73
#